data_203386d6b53aadeb7ca4cf6e52c46561
#
_entry.id   203386d6b53aadeb7ca4cf6e52c46561
#
_cell.length_a   1.000
_cell.length_b   1.000
_cell.length_c   1.000
_cell.angle_alpha   90.00
_cell.angle_beta   90.00
_cell.angle_gamma   90.00
#
_symmetry.space_group_name_H-M   'P 1'
#
loop_
_entity.id
_entity.type
_entity.pdbx_description
1 polymer ?
#
loop_
_entity_poly.entity_id
_entity_poly.type
_entity_poly.pdbx_seq_one_letter_code
_entity_poly.pdbx_strand_id
1 'polypeptide(L)'
;IDSDGGGVVLKGYSDDDVKVLTIKPDKTGTIYSKTMMLLKELDANPNHGYKSIVIDAYSSIEESMVAMIAASKPSGALNFDDRSRIGDSMRAMRDAIVKLSEKGDVEYVLICHVKTDEADDALSGEKTPYIIPKMTKNNGKVLLERASNVAYCARKTVKNAGETPRVEFVTYLGGHPNIDTKLRTFGKKMDVGLYIVDCTYDKIEA
;
A
#
# COMPACT_ATOMS: atom_id res chain seq x y z
N ILE A 1 6.04 0.17 -10.15
CA ILE A 1 7.31 0.10 -9.38
C ILE A 1 7.21 -1.12 -8.47
N ASP A 2 8.01 -2.13 -8.76
CA ASP A 2 8.03 -3.41 -8.04
C ASP A 2 9.23 -3.41 -7.08
N SER A 3 8.97 -3.37 -5.78
CA SER A 3 10.00 -3.31 -4.72
C SER A 3 10.22 -4.65 -4.02
N ASP A 4 9.40 -5.66 -4.26
CA ASP A 4 9.50 -6.99 -3.64
C ASP A 4 9.66 -8.14 -4.64
N GLY A 5 9.59 -7.86 -5.95
CA GLY A 5 9.79 -8.84 -7.02
C GLY A 5 8.51 -9.56 -7.46
N GLY A 6 7.34 -9.12 -6.98
CA GLY A 6 6.02 -9.69 -7.35
C GLY A 6 5.60 -9.43 -8.79
N GLY A 7 6.17 -8.38 -9.41
CA GLY A 7 5.83 -7.95 -10.78
C GLY A 7 6.12 -8.97 -11.90
N VAL A 8 6.80 -10.08 -11.57
CA VAL A 8 7.02 -11.19 -12.52
C VAL A 8 5.71 -11.74 -13.07
N VAL A 9 4.62 -11.66 -12.31
CA VAL A 9 3.28 -12.13 -12.71
C VAL A 9 2.72 -11.29 -13.88
N LEU A 10 3.17 -10.04 -14.02
CA LEU A 10 2.69 -9.12 -15.06
C LEU A 10 3.42 -9.28 -16.42
N LYS A 11 4.40 -10.18 -16.52
CA LYS A 11 5.14 -10.41 -17.78
C LYS A 11 4.30 -10.92 -18.96
N GLY A 12 3.06 -11.30 -18.74
CA GLY A 12 2.13 -11.70 -19.78
C GLY A 12 1.34 -10.54 -20.44
N TYR A 13 1.48 -9.33 -19.88
CA TYR A 13 0.86 -8.12 -20.44
C TYR A 13 1.78 -7.48 -21.47
N SER A 14 1.21 -6.75 -22.42
CA SER A 14 1.97 -5.98 -23.40
C SER A 14 2.81 -4.91 -22.70
N ASP A 15 4.07 -4.74 -23.13
CA ASP A 15 4.94 -3.65 -22.61
C ASP A 15 4.37 -2.25 -22.91
N ASP A 16 3.45 -2.14 -23.88
CA ASP A 16 2.74 -0.90 -24.21
C ASP A 16 1.68 -0.56 -23.16
N ASP A 17 1.11 -1.57 -22.48
CA ASP A 17 0.06 -1.38 -21.49
C ASP A 17 0.59 -1.27 -20.07
N VAL A 18 1.59 -2.11 -19.72
CA VAL A 18 2.14 -2.18 -18.36
C VAL A 18 3.68 -2.21 -18.37
N LYS A 19 4.29 -1.15 -17.88
CA LYS A 19 5.74 -1.12 -17.66
C LYS A 19 6.10 -1.47 -16.24
N VAL A 20 6.77 -2.61 -16.02
CA VAL A 20 7.24 -3.03 -14.70
C VAL A 20 8.69 -2.60 -14.50
N LEU A 21 8.94 -1.82 -13.44
CA LEU A 21 10.27 -1.42 -13.00
C LEU A 21 10.59 -2.09 -11.66
N THR A 22 11.36 -3.17 -11.70
CA THR A 22 11.82 -3.84 -10.47
C THR A 22 13.00 -3.10 -9.87
N ILE A 23 12.84 -2.65 -8.62
CA ILE A 23 13.86 -1.92 -7.87
C ILE A 23 14.54 -2.85 -6.87
N LYS A 24 15.85 -3.04 -7.04
CA LYS A 24 16.70 -3.76 -6.09
C LYS A 24 17.73 -2.84 -5.48
N PRO A 25 18.10 -3.02 -4.20
CA PRO A 25 19.21 -2.28 -3.61
C PRO A 25 20.51 -2.76 -4.22
N ASP A 26 21.43 -1.86 -4.46
CA ASP A 26 22.80 -2.13 -4.91
C ASP A 26 23.75 -1.04 -4.43
N LYS A 27 24.97 -1.03 -4.99
CA LYS A 27 26.00 -0.04 -4.66
C LYS A 27 25.59 1.41 -4.99
N THR A 28 24.60 1.61 -5.87
CA THR A 28 24.15 2.95 -6.31
C THR A 28 23.02 3.51 -5.45
N GLY A 29 22.33 2.66 -4.67
CA GLY A 29 21.28 3.13 -3.78
C GLY A 29 20.40 2.05 -3.17
N THR A 30 19.64 2.48 -2.19
CA THR A 30 18.62 1.71 -1.50
C THR A 30 17.33 1.68 -2.33
N ILE A 31 16.40 0.79 -2.00
CA ILE A 31 15.05 0.78 -2.62
C ILE A 31 14.41 2.16 -2.45
N TYR A 32 14.48 2.75 -1.26
CA TYR A 32 13.96 4.09 -0.99
C TYR A 32 14.57 5.16 -1.91
N SER A 33 15.90 5.26 -1.97
CA SER A 33 16.56 6.31 -2.76
C SER A 33 16.24 6.18 -4.26
N LYS A 34 16.21 4.96 -4.78
CA LYS A 34 15.87 4.70 -6.20
C LYS A 34 14.40 5.02 -6.50
N THR A 35 13.48 4.67 -5.59
CA THR A 35 12.06 5.06 -5.74
C THR A 35 11.91 6.57 -5.73
N MET A 36 12.61 7.27 -4.82
CA MET A 36 12.60 8.74 -4.79
C MET A 36 13.19 9.38 -6.06
N MET A 37 14.20 8.75 -6.68
CA MET A 37 14.72 9.21 -7.97
C MET A 37 13.68 9.09 -9.07
N LEU A 38 12.98 7.95 -9.16
CA LEU A 38 11.90 7.76 -10.12
C LEU A 38 10.75 8.74 -9.92
N LEU A 39 10.35 9.01 -8.68
CA LEU A 39 9.32 10.02 -8.41
C LEU A 39 9.75 11.42 -8.85
N LYS A 40 11.04 11.77 -8.71
CA LYS A 40 11.59 13.04 -9.21
C LYS A 40 11.62 13.08 -10.74
N GLU A 41 11.96 11.98 -11.39
CA GLU A 41 11.95 11.89 -12.86
C GLU A 41 10.51 12.05 -13.40
N LEU A 42 9.52 11.46 -12.74
CA LEU A 42 8.10 11.65 -13.07
C LEU A 42 7.65 13.11 -12.86
N ASP A 43 8.09 13.76 -11.76
CA ASP A 43 7.81 15.18 -11.50
C ASP A 43 8.44 16.11 -12.55
N ALA A 44 9.63 15.77 -13.05
CA ALA A 44 10.33 16.51 -14.08
C ALA A 44 9.78 16.30 -15.50
N ASN A 45 9.08 15.18 -15.73
CA ASN A 45 8.48 14.85 -17.02
C ASN A 45 6.96 14.63 -16.88
N PRO A 46 6.15 15.69 -16.80
CA PRO A 46 4.69 15.57 -16.62
C PRO A 46 3.99 14.88 -17.80
N ASN A 47 4.64 14.79 -18.97
CA ASN A 47 4.11 14.14 -20.16
C ASN A 47 4.62 12.69 -20.30
N HIS A 48 4.85 11.98 -19.20
CA HIS A 48 5.33 10.59 -19.21
C HIS A 48 4.34 9.56 -19.79
N GLY A 49 3.07 9.94 -19.99
CA GLY A 49 2.05 9.11 -20.62
C GLY A 49 1.39 8.06 -19.72
N TYR A 50 1.88 7.86 -18.49
CA TYR A 50 1.24 6.92 -17.56
C TYR A 50 -0.04 7.52 -16.99
N LYS A 51 -1.12 6.72 -16.98
CA LYS A 51 -2.41 7.07 -16.33
C LYS A 51 -2.43 6.66 -14.87
N SER A 52 -1.78 5.53 -14.55
CA SER A 52 -1.68 5.03 -13.17
C SER A 52 -0.26 4.62 -12.84
N ILE A 53 0.16 4.88 -11.62
CA ILE A 53 1.47 4.48 -11.09
C ILE A 53 1.24 3.64 -9.83
N VAL A 54 1.64 2.37 -9.91
CA VAL A 54 1.50 1.42 -8.80
C VAL A 54 2.85 1.24 -8.11
N ILE A 55 2.89 1.33 -6.79
CA ILE A 55 4.07 1.02 -5.96
C ILE A 55 3.76 -0.25 -5.16
N ASP A 56 4.39 -1.36 -5.54
CA ASP A 56 4.19 -2.69 -4.97
C ASP A 56 5.55 -3.26 -4.46
N ALA A 57 5.75 -3.46 -3.17
CA ALA A 57 4.87 -3.07 -2.10
C ALA A 57 5.46 -1.83 -1.38
N TYR A 58 4.65 -0.80 -1.14
CA TYR A 58 5.09 0.43 -0.47
C TYR A 58 5.61 0.14 0.96
N SER A 59 5.01 -0.81 1.67
CA SER A 59 5.46 -1.23 3.01
C SER A 59 6.85 -1.88 2.99
N SER A 60 7.23 -2.58 1.92
CA SER A 60 8.55 -3.22 1.78
C SER A 60 9.68 -2.21 1.67
N ILE A 61 9.40 -0.98 1.23
CA ILE A 61 10.38 0.10 1.21
C ILE A 61 10.82 0.46 2.64
N GLU A 62 9.86 0.61 3.57
CA GLU A 62 10.17 0.85 4.97
C GLU A 62 10.91 -0.33 5.60
N GLU A 63 10.46 -1.56 5.36
CA GLU A 63 11.12 -2.78 5.85
C GLU A 63 12.57 -2.87 5.38
N SER A 64 12.85 -2.53 4.13
CA SER A 64 14.21 -2.51 3.59
C SER A 64 15.12 -1.49 4.27
N MET A 65 14.59 -0.31 4.62
CA MET A 65 15.32 0.71 5.36
C MET A 65 15.63 0.25 6.79
N VAL A 66 14.65 -0.35 7.46
CA VAL A 66 14.82 -0.95 8.80
C VAL A 66 15.92 -2.01 8.76
N ALA A 67 15.84 -2.96 7.84
CA ALA A 67 16.82 -4.05 7.71
C ALA A 67 18.23 -3.52 7.43
N MET A 68 18.37 -2.53 6.55
CA MET A 68 19.67 -1.94 6.20
C MET A 68 20.31 -1.23 7.41
N ILE A 69 19.53 -0.44 8.16
CA ILE A 69 20.04 0.26 9.33
C ILE A 69 20.39 -0.73 10.44
N ALA A 70 19.53 -1.73 10.68
CA ALA A 70 19.80 -2.79 11.65
C ALA A 70 21.10 -3.55 11.34
N ALA A 71 21.32 -3.92 10.06
CA ALA A 71 22.51 -4.62 9.61
C ALA A 71 23.81 -3.78 9.76
N SER A 72 23.71 -2.45 9.79
CA SER A 72 24.86 -1.57 9.99
C SER A 72 25.30 -1.42 11.47
N LYS A 73 24.52 -2.00 12.41
CA LYS A 73 24.76 -1.85 13.84
C LYS A 73 25.17 -3.16 14.50
N PRO A 74 26.17 -3.14 15.40
CA PRO A 74 26.57 -4.35 16.13
C PRO A 74 25.45 -5.02 16.93
N SER A 75 24.52 -4.22 17.48
CA SER A 75 23.37 -4.73 18.24
C SER A 75 22.21 -5.22 17.38
N GLY A 76 22.21 -4.91 16.08
CA GLY A 76 21.05 -5.15 15.22
C GLY A 76 19.79 -4.34 15.58
N ALA A 77 19.84 -3.49 16.61
CA ALA A 77 18.69 -2.77 17.13
C ALA A 77 18.66 -1.31 16.66
N LEU A 78 17.49 -0.83 16.30
CA LEU A 78 17.26 0.58 15.95
C LEU A 78 17.07 1.41 17.24
N ASN A 79 17.76 2.53 17.30
CA ASN A 79 17.54 3.55 18.33
C ASN A 79 16.41 4.51 17.92
N PHE A 80 16.14 5.51 18.74
CA PHE A 80 15.11 6.52 18.47
C PHE A 80 15.40 7.33 17.22
N ASP A 81 16.64 7.77 17.03
CA ASP A 81 17.02 8.60 15.88
C ASP A 81 16.88 7.84 14.56
N ASP A 82 17.22 6.53 14.54
CA ASP A 82 17.02 5.69 13.36
C ASP A 82 15.54 5.61 12.98
N ARG A 83 14.67 5.40 13.97
CA ARG A 83 13.22 5.33 13.76
C ARG A 83 12.66 6.66 13.28
N SER A 84 13.16 7.78 13.81
CA SER A 84 12.79 9.13 13.35
C SER A 84 13.20 9.33 11.88
N ARG A 85 14.43 8.99 11.52
CA ARG A 85 14.92 9.11 10.13
C ARG A 85 14.12 8.27 9.14
N ILE A 86 13.75 7.04 9.52
CA ILE A 86 12.87 6.19 8.70
C ILE A 86 11.50 6.86 8.53
N GLY A 87 10.93 7.36 9.63
CA GLY A 87 9.64 8.07 9.60
C GLY A 87 9.66 9.29 8.71
N ASP A 88 10.71 10.11 8.80
CA ASP A 88 10.88 11.30 7.96
C ASP A 88 11.06 10.95 6.48
N SER A 89 11.79 9.88 6.18
CA SER A 89 11.97 9.38 4.81
C SER A 89 10.64 8.91 4.21
N MET A 90 9.86 8.13 4.95
CA MET A 90 8.56 7.66 4.47
C MET A 90 7.57 8.81 4.32
N ARG A 91 7.63 9.82 5.20
CA ARG A 91 6.86 11.06 5.07
C ARG A 91 7.22 11.81 3.80
N ALA A 92 8.51 12.01 3.54
CA ALA A 92 8.99 12.69 2.34
C ALA A 92 8.54 11.98 1.05
N MET A 93 8.58 10.64 1.02
CA MET A 93 8.10 9.86 -0.12
C MET A 93 6.59 10.02 -0.33
N ARG A 94 5.80 9.91 0.74
CA ARG A 94 4.36 10.12 0.70
C ARG A 94 4.02 11.53 0.19
N ASP A 95 4.68 12.55 0.70
CA ASP A 95 4.42 13.93 0.32
C ASP A 95 4.81 14.19 -1.15
N ALA A 96 5.86 13.52 -1.66
CA ALA A 96 6.20 13.55 -3.08
C ALA A 96 5.10 12.92 -3.95
N ILE A 97 4.54 11.77 -3.53
CA ILE A 97 3.44 11.11 -4.24
C ILE A 97 2.17 11.98 -4.23
N VAL A 98 1.82 12.56 -3.08
CA VAL A 98 0.65 13.45 -2.98
C VAL A 98 0.82 14.65 -3.92
N LYS A 99 1.99 15.30 -3.89
CA LYS A 99 2.29 16.42 -4.77
C LYS A 99 2.18 16.05 -6.25
N LEU A 100 2.63 14.84 -6.63
CA LEU A 100 2.51 14.37 -8.01
C LEU A 100 1.06 14.08 -8.39
N SER A 101 0.27 13.50 -7.48
CA SER A 101 -1.16 13.23 -7.71
C SER A 101 -1.99 14.50 -7.84
N GLU A 102 -1.57 15.61 -7.21
CA GLU A 102 -2.24 16.91 -7.31
C GLU A 102 -1.92 17.66 -8.61
N LYS A 103 -0.81 17.31 -9.28
CA LYS A 103 -0.35 18.00 -10.49
C LYS A 103 -0.97 17.50 -11.79
N GLY A 104 -1.48 16.29 -11.81
CA GLY A 104 -1.91 15.66 -13.05
C GLY A 104 -3.04 14.65 -12.87
N ASP A 105 -3.55 14.18 -14.00
CA ASP A 105 -4.58 13.13 -14.06
C ASP A 105 -3.98 11.72 -13.87
N VAL A 106 -3.00 11.58 -12.98
CA VAL A 106 -2.31 10.31 -12.72
C VAL A 106 -2.77 9.75 -11.40
N GLU A 107 -3.24 8.53 -11.42
CA GLU A 107 -3.65 7.77 -10.24
C GLU A 107 -2.45 7.11 -9.57
N TYR A 108 -2.32 7.24 -8.26
CA TYR A 108 -1.27 6.56 -7.50
C TYR A 108 -1.87 5.47 -6.63
N VAL A 109 -1.46 4.22 -6.87
CA VAL A 109 -1.87 3.04 -6.09
C VAL A 109 -0.72 2.55 -5.26
N LEU A 110 -0.90 2.51 -3.93
CA LEU A 110 0.10 2.03 -2.99
C LEU A 110 -0.36 0.69 -2.43
N ILE A 111 0.31 -0.38 -2.80
CA ILE A 111 0.05 -1.71 -2.26
C ILE A 111 0.88 -1.88 -0.99
N CYS A 112 0.25 -2.32 0.09
CA CYS A 112 0.91 -2.57 1.36
C CYS A 112 0.60 -3.99 1.84
N HIS A 113 1.62 -4.69 2.34
CA HIS A 113 1.38 -5.84 3.20
C HIS A 113 0.67 -5.38 4.47
N VAL A 114 -0.04 -6.28 5.11
CA VAL A 114 -0.78 -5.98 6.33
C VAL A 114 -0.21 -6.73 7.52
N LYS A 115 -0.46 -6.19 8.70
CA LYS A 115 -0.24 -6.85 9.99
C LYS A 115 -1.46 -6.65 10.88
N THR A 116 -1.64 -7.55 11.83
CA THR A 116 -2.58 -7.36 12.92
C THR A 116 -1.90 -6.55 14.03
N ASP A 117 -2.58 -5.52 14.51
CA ASP A 117 -2.23 -4.74 15.70
C ASP A 117 -3.42 -4.80 16.67
N GLU A 118 -3.28 -4.26 17.86
CA GLU A 118 -4.35 -4.18 18.84
C GLU A 118 -4.76 -2.72 19.04
N ALA A 119 -6.04 -2.45 18.99
CA ALA A 119 -6.62 -1.17 19.37
C ALA A 119 -7.41 -1.33 20.66
N ASP A 120 -7.27 -0.37 21.58
CA ASP A 120 -8.09 -0.32 22.77
C ASP A 120 -9.48 0.21 22.37
N ASP A 121 -10.54 -0.55 22.68
CA ASP A 121 -11.89 -0.06 22.57
C ASP A 121 -12.11 1.04 23.62
N ALA A 122 -12.47 2.24 23.15
CA ALA A 122 -12.59 3.41 23.99
C ALA A 122 -13.72 3.30 25.05
N LEU A 123 -14.67 2.39 24.85
CA LEU A 123 -15.83 2.21 25.73
C LEU A 123 -15.64 1.05 26.71
N SER A 124 -15.14 -0.08 26.23
CA SER A 124 -14.97 -1.29 27.05
C SER A 124 -13.58 -1.42 27.65
N GLY A 125 -12.58 -0.76 27.08
CA GLY A 125 -11.17 -0.96 27.42
C GLY A 125 -10.62 -2.32 26.95
N GLU A 126 -11.40 -3.09 26.20
CA GLU A 126 -10.96 -4.37 25.65
C GLU A 126 -10.08 -4.14 24.42
N LYS A 127 -9.11 -5.05 24.26
CA LYS A 127 -8.25 -5.03 23.07
C LYS A 127 -8.92 -5.73 21.91
N THR A 128 -9.16 -4.97 20.86
CA THR A 128 -9.72 -5.50 19.62
C THR A 128 -8.62 -5.63 18.56
N PRO A 129 -8.52 -6.79 17.88
CA PRO A 129 -7.58 -6.96 16.79
C PRO A 129 -7.93 -6.01 15.64
N TYR A 130 -6.90 -5.34 15.11
CA TYR A 130 -7.04 -4.31 14.10
C TYR A 130 -6.00 -4.51 12.98
N ILE A 131 -6.43 -4.44 11.74
CA ILE A 131 -5.58 -4.68 10.57
C ILE A 131 -5.10 -3.35 10.02
N ILE A 132 -3.78 -3.20 9.94
CA ILE A 132 -3.11 -2.00 9.43
C ILE A 132 -2.01 -2.38 8.43
N PRO A 133 -1.54 -1.42 7.61
CA PRO A 133 -0.35 -1.62 6.80
C PRO A 133 0.84 -2.08 7.65
N LYS A 134 1.61 -3.04 7.15
CA LYS A 134 2.82 -3.57 7.80
C LYS A 134 3.96 -2.55 7.74
N MET A 135 3.78 -1.48 8.49
CA MET A 135 4.69 -0.35 8.64
C MET A 135 4.79 0.01 10.13
N THR A 136 5.66 0.94 10.49
CA THR A 136 5.59 1.52 11.84
C THR A 136 4.20 2.13 12.04
N LYS A 137 3.69 2.04 13.28
CA LYS A 137 2.29 2.40 13.61
C LYS A 137 1.92 3.80 13.10
N ASN A 138 2.80 4.77 13.32
CA ASN A 138 2.54 6.15 12.89
C ASN A 138 2.53 6.30 11.36
N ASN A 139 3.48 5.67 10.65
CA ASN A 139 3.53 5.77 9.18
C ASN A 139 2.31 5.11 8.55
N GLY A 140 1.91 3.92 9.02
CA GLY A 140 0.72 3.23 8.54
C GLY A 140 -0.56 4.04 8.77
N LYS A 141 -0.74 4.60 9.98
CA LYS A 141 -1.89 5.44 10.30
C LYS A 141 -1.98 6.68 9.40
N VAL A 142 -0.89 7.43 9.29
CA VAL A 142 -0.88 8.66 8.47
C VAL A 142 -1.06 8.33 6.99
N LEU A 143 -0.58 7.17 6.51
CA LEU A 143 -0.83 6.72 5.14
C LEU A 143 -2.32 6.54 4.90
N LEU A 144 -3.02 5.80 5.78
CA LEU A 144 -4.46 5.58 5.71
C LEU A 144 -5.25 6.88 5.78
N GLU A 145 -4.86 7.81 6.65
CA GLU A 145 -5.51 9.12 6.79
C GLU A 145 -5.42 9.96 5.50
N ARG A 146 -4.28 9.92 4.82
CA ARG A 146 -4.01 10.72 3.62
C ARG A 146 -4.52 10.10 2.33
N ALA A 147 -4.61 8.78 2.24
CA ALA A 147 -5.15 8.12 1.07
C ALA A 147 -6.59 8.59 0.79
N SER A 148 -6.93 8.80 -0.48
CA SER A 148 -8.30 9.14 -0.89
C SER A 148 -9.22 7.94 -0.74
N ASN A 149 -8.76 6.78 -1.20
CA ASN A 149 -9.45 5.50 -1.09
C ASN A 149 -8.55 4.50 -0.39
N VAL A 150 -9.13 3.63 0.42
CA VAL A 150 -8.43 2.54 1.11
C VAL A 150 -9.26 1.27 0.93
N ALA A 151 -8.65 0.28 0.29
CA ALA A 151 -9.24 -1.04 0.09
C ALA A 151 -8.41 -2.11 0.82
N TYR A 152 -9.07 -3.11 1.36
CA TYR A 152 -8.41 -4.28 1.93
C TYR A 152 -8.76 -5.52 1.12
N CYS A 153 -7.74 -6.15 0.53
CA CYS A 153 -7.89 -7.38 -0.25
C CYS A 153 -7.55 -8.59 0.62
N ALA A 154 -8.43 -9.58 0.65
CA ALA A 154 -8.28 -10.77 1.44
C ALA A 154 -8.72 -12.03 0.69
N ARG A 155 -8.28 -13.18 1.20
CA ARG A 155 -8.78 -14.50 0.79
C ARG A 155 -9.77 -14.97 1.85
N LYS A 156 -10.96 -15.37 1.41
CA LYS A 156 -12.04 -15.89 2.27
C LYS A 156 -12.34 -17.33 1.86
N THR A 157 -12.31 -18.25 2.80
CA THR A 157 -12.78 -19.62 2.56
C THR A 157 -14.28 -19.67 2.80
N VAL A 158 -15.03 -19.99 1.77
CA VAL A 158 -16.48 -20.16 1.83
C VAL A 158 -16.78 -21.65 1.81
N LYS A 159 -17.56 -22.12 2.77
CA LYS A 159 -18.01 -23.50 2.87
C LYS A 159 -19.52 -23.51 3.08
N ASN A 160 -20.25 -23.92 2.04
CA ASN A 160 -21.68 -24.22 2.17
C ASN A 160 -21.89 -25.67 2.63
N ALA A 161 -23.02 -25.94 3.26
CA ALA A 161 -23.34 -27.30 3.71
C ALA A 161 -23.40 -28.25 2.49
N GLY A 162 -22.58 -29.30 2.51
CA GLY A 162 -22.51 -30.31 1.44
C GLY A 162 -21.61 -29.96 0.23
N GLU A 163 -20.98 -28.78 0.24
CA GLU A 163 -20.06 -28.37 -0.85
C GLU A 163 -18.59 -28.47 -0.43
N THR A 164 -17.72 -28.66 -1.41
CA THR A 164 -16.27 -28.54 -1.19
C THR A 164 -15.94 -27.08 -0.87
N PRO A 165 -15.12 -26.80 0.17
CA PRO A 165 -14.69 -25.46 0.46
C PRO A 165 -14.02 -24.79 -0.74
N ARG A 166 -14.42 -23.56 -1.06
CA ARG A 166 -13.81 -22.75 -2.11
C ARG A 166 -13.15 -21.50 -1.53
N VAL A 167 -12.15 -20.99 -2.21
CA VAL A 167 -11.50 -19.74 -1.88
C VAL A 167 -12.06 -18.65 -2.76
N GLU A 168 -12.51 -17.56 -2.14
CA GLU A 168 -12.92 -16.33 -2.82
C GLU A 168 -11.91 -15.22 -2.51
N PHE A 169 -11.61 -14.39 -3.50
CA PHE A 169 -10.87 -13.15 -3.31
C PHE A 169 -11.88 -12.03 -3.06
N VAL A 170 -11.76 -11.36 -1.93
CA VAL A 170 -12.69 -10.34 -1.50
C VAL A 170 -11.98 -9.02 -1.28
N THR A 171 -12.61 -7.92 -1.67
CA THR A 171 -12.11 -6.57 -1.47
C THR A 171 -13.09 -5.78 -0.62
N TYR A 172 -12.65 -5.36 0.55
CA TYR A 172 -13.39 -4.50 1.46
C TYR A 172 -13.13 -3.04 1.10
N LEU A 173 -14.16 -2.28 0.82
CA LEU A 173 -14.11 -0.85 0.47
C LEU A 173 -14.69 0.07 1.54
N GLY A 174 -15.37 -0.49 2.54
CA GLY A 174 -15.95 0.26 3.66
C GLY A 174 -16.57 -0.65 4.70
N GLY A 175 -16.83 -0.09 5.89
CA GLY A 175 -17.69 -0.70 6.91
C GLY A 175 -17.16 -1.95 7.62
N HIS A 176 -15.90 -2.32 7.48
CA HIS A 176 -15.35 -3.44 8.24
C HIS A 176 -14.93 -2.99 9.65
N PRO A 177 -15.37 -3.68 10.74
CA PRO A 177 -15.13 -3.21 12.11
C PRO A 177 -13.64 -3.15 12.51
N ASN A 178 -12.81 -3.99 11.92
CA ASN A 178 -11.40 -4.14 12.30
C ASN A 178 -10.41 -3.64 11.24
N ILE A 179 -10.89 -2.90 10.24
CA ILE A 179 -10.07 -2.43 9.12
C ILE A 179 -10.51 -1.01 8.75
N ASP A 180 -9.56 -0.09 8.72
CA ASP A 180 -9.81 1.25 8.17
C ASP A 180 -9.85 1.19 6.64
N THR A 181 -11.02 0.95 6.11
CA THR A 181 -11.30 1.09 4.68
C THR A 181 -12.12 2.35 4.45
N LYS A 182 -11.88 3.02 3.35
CA LYS A 182 -12.68 4.17 2.94
C LYS A 182 -12.79 4.26 1.43
N LEU A 183 -13.96 4.66 0.97
CA LEU A 183 -14.23 5.00 -0.40
C LEU A 183 -14.79 6.42 -0.45
N ARG A 184 -14.07 7.33 -1.08
CA ARG A 184 -14.55 8.67 -1.35
C ARG A 184 -15.24 8.68 -2.71
N THR A 185 -16.56 8.61 -2.70
CA THR A 185 -17.37 8.76 -3.90
C THR A 185 -17.73 10.24 -4.04
N PHE A 186 -17.33 10.86 -5.13
CA PHE A 186 -17.66 12.25 -5.43
C PHE A 186 -19.18 12.37 -5.71
N GLY A 187 -19.96 12.52 -4.64
CA GLY A 187 -21.41 12.79 -4.71
C GLY A 187 -22.30 11.59 -5.12
N LYS A 188 -21.77 10.45 -5.43
CA LYS A 188 -22.53 9.21 -5.66
C LYS A 188 -22.55 8.36 -4.39
N LYS A 189 -23.75 7.98 -3.94
CA LYS A 189 -23.92 7.02 -2.86
C LYS A 189 -23.68 5.64 -3.48
N MET A 190 -22.50 5.05 -3.25
CA MET A 190 -22.27 3.65 -3.65
C MET A 190 -22.73 2.76 -2.50
N ASP A 191 -23.68 1.90 -2.78
CA ASP A 191 -24.06 0.79 -1.91
C ASP A 191 -23.21 -0.43 -2.28
N VAL A 192 -21.93 -0.38 -1.93
CA VAL A 192 -20.98 -1.46 -2.25
C VAL A 192 -21.03 -2.63 -1.28
N GLY A 193 -21.95 -2.61 -0.30
CA GLY A 193 -21.97 -3.61 0.76
C GLY A 193 -20.68 -3.63 1.57
N LEU A 194 -20.46 -4.75 2.31
CA LEU A 194 -19.24 -4.93 3.13
C LEU A 194 -18.00 -5.24 2.28
N TYR A 195 -18.18 -5.98 1.19
CA TYR A 195 -17.07 -6.39 0.30
C TYR A 195 -17.57 -6.76 -1.10
N ILE A 196 -16.67 -6.75 -2.06
CA ILE A 196 -16.87 -7.19 -3.44
C ILE A 196 -16.09 -8.48 -3.65
N VAL A 197 -16.73 -9.51 -4.22
CA VAL A 197 -16.07 -10.76 -4.61
C VAL A 197 -15.48 -10.61 -6.01
N ASP A 198 -14.23 -11.08 -6.17
CA ASP A 198 -13.49 -10.99 -7.44
C ASP A 198 -13.58 -9.59 -8.02
N CYS A 199 -13.13 -8.62 -7.21
CA CYS A 199 -13.23 -7.20 -7.52
C CYS A 199 -12.41 -6.87 -8.77
N THR A 200 -13.08 -6.35 -9.79
CA THR A 200 -12.47 -5.76 -10.97
C THR A 200 -12.73 -4.25 -10.97
N TYR A 201 -11.98 -3.50 -11.78
CA TYR A 201 -12.16 -2.05 -11.89
C TYR A 201 -13.59 -1.68 -12.26
N ASP A 202 -14.19 -2.39 -13.21
CA ASP A 202 -15.57 -2.17 -13.66
C ASP A 202 -16.61 -2.33 -12.54
N LYS A 203 -16.35 -3.19 -11.56
CA LYS A 203 -17.23 -3.37 -10.39
C LYS A 203 -17.12 -2.24 -9.36
N ILE A 204 -16.06 -1.43 -9.45
CA ILE A 204 -15.87 -0.28 -8.57
C ILE A 204 -16.51 0.97 -9.19
N GLU A 205 -16.52 1.07 -10.52
CA GLU A 205 -17.09 2.23 -11.24
C GLU A 205 -18.61 2.14 -11.46
N ALA A 206 -19.20 0.95 -11.34
CA ALA A 206 -20.63 0.72 -11.54
C ALA A 206 -21.45 1.16 -10.33
#